data_480e4cda62056e6c599747b198e8cba8
#
_entry.id   480e4cda62056e6c599747b198e8cba8
#
_cell.length_a   1.000
_cell.length_b   1.000
_cell.length_c   1.000
_cell.angle_alpha   90.00
_cell.angle_beta   90.00
_cell.angle_gamma   90.00
#
_symmetry.space_group_name_H-M   'P 1'
#
loop_
_entity.id
_entity.type
_entity.pdbx_description
1 polymer ?
#
loop_
_entity_poly.entity_id
_entity_poly.type
_entity_poly.pdbx_seq_one_letter_code
_entity_poly.pdbx_strand_id
1 'polypeptide(L)'
;MIKHSMIAAAIAATCLMGVTVAKADLLDDIMAAKKIRISTDLAIPPSGMVDSAMKPVGSDVETAQLLAKDWGLELEFIQTTGATRIPNLQTNKADIVISTLSVTPERAKVIDFSAPYAALQSVVGGLKTLDVKSWDDLKGKTIAVSRGTTQDTALTNKAKDGGGFNVARYDDDATMVTAAVSGQADFVATSATIVNQIGVKNPARPFDPKVLITTFDLGIGVKKGEPRLVAKLNEWIAANLKNGKLNEIYKKYHGTDLPANMRS
;
A
#
# COMPACT_ATOMS: atom_id res chain seq x y z
N MET A 1 -76.97 -14.25 46.82
CA MET A 1 -75.61 -14.25 47.41
C MET A 1 -74.63 -14.56 46.26
N ILE A 2 -74.06 -13.54 45.66
CA ILE A 2 -73.19 -13.66 44.51
C ILE A 2 -71.79 -13.27 44.99
N LYS A 3 -70.83 -14.23 44.95
CA LYS A 3 -69.45 -14.00 45.31
C LYS A 3 -68.67 -13.55 44.04
N HIS A 4 -68.13 -12.36 44.09
CA HIS A 4 -67.23 -11.83 43.03
C HIS A 4 -65.80 -12.30 43.30
N SER A 5 -65.24 -13.07 42.37
CA SER A 5 -63.84 -13.42 42.37
C SER A 5 -63.12 -12.40 41.50
N MET A 6 -62.25 -11.60 42.10
CA MET A 6 -61.33 -10.71 41.39
C MET A 6 -60.13 -11.51 40.96
N ILE A 7 -59.89 -11.60 39.63
CA ILE A 7 -58.69 -12.16 39.03
C ILE A 7 -57.70 -10.99 38.85
N ALA A 8 -56.61 -11.00 39.62
CA ALA A 8 -55.49 -10.06 39.43
C ALA A 8 -54.60 -10.55 38.30
N ALA A 9 -54.59 -9.82 37.19
CA ALA A 9 -53.62 -10.04 36.07
C ALA A 9 -52.29 -9.38 36.40
N ALA A 10 -51.26 -10.20 36.68
CA ALA A 10 -49.88 -9.74 36.81
C ALA A 10 -49.27 -9.57 35.42
N ILE A 11 -49.05 -8.33 34.98
CA ILE A 11 -48.32 -8.02 33.75
C ILE A 11 -46.80 -8.11 34.06
N ALA A 12 -46.17 -9.20 33.64
CA ALA A 12 -44.73 -9.34 33.66
C ALA A 12 -44.13 -8.48 32.53
N ALA A 13 -43.61 -7.31 32.86
CA ALA A 13 -42.82 -6.48 31.94
C ALA A 13 -41.47 -7.13 31.73
N THR A 14 -41.33 -7.88 30.64
CA THR A 14 -40.04 -8.43 30.21
C THR A 14 -39.21 -7.29 29.59
N CYS A 15 -38.27 -6.72 30.35
CA CYS A 15 -37.26 -5.83 29.82
C CYS A 15 -36.37 -6.63 28.86
N LEU A 16 -36.61 -6.53 27.56
CA LEU A 16 -35.61 -6.90 26.55
C LEU A 16 -34.45 -5.90 26.66
N MET A 17 -33.45 -6.24 27.46
CA MET A 17 -32.13 -5.62 27.33
C MET A 17 -31.59 -6.01 25.95
N GLY A 18 -31.66 -5.08 25.00
CA GLY A 18 -30.99 -5.21 23.70
C GLY A 18 -29.52 -5.37 23.98
N VAL A 19 -29.00 -6.59 23.84
CA VAL A 19 -27.56 -6.84 23.80
C VAL A 19 -27.09 -6.21 22.48
N THR A 20 -26.60 -5.00 22.55
CA THR A 20 -25.81 -4.43 21.45
C THR A 20 -24.59 -5.32 21.35
N VAL A 21 -24.57 -6.24 20.38
CA VAL A 21 -23.36 -6.95 19.99
C VAL A 21 -22.38 -5.85 19.52
N ALA A 22 -21.47 -5.45 20.41
CA ALA A 22 -20.37 -4.59 20.02
C ALA A 22 -19.65 -5.31 18.88
N LYS A 23 -19.61 -4.70 17.70
CA LYS A 23 -18.82 -5.22 16.59
C LYS A 23 -17.39 -5.35 17.13
N ALA A 24 -16.82 -6.55 17.09
CA ALA A 24 -15.46 -6.77 17.50
C ALA A 24 -14.56 -5.77 16.72
N ASP A 25 -13.79 -4.99 17.45
CA ASP A 25 -12.88 -4.00 16.90
C ASP A 25 -11.65 -4.75 16.37
N LEU A 26 -11.26 -4.51 15.14
CA LEU A 26 -10.13 -5.22 14.50
C LEU A 26 -8.84 -5.11 15.33
N LEU A 27 -8.62 -3.99 16.02
CA LEU A 27 -7.47 -3.83 16.90
C LEU A 27 -7.51 -4.82 18.06
N ASP A 28 -8.67 -4.99 18.71
CA ASP A 28 -8.82 -5.92 19.83
C ASP A 28 -8.63 -7.36 19.36
N ASP A 29 -9.13 -7.72 18.17
CA ASP A 29 -8.95 -9.05 17.57
C ASP A 29 -7.45 -9.34 17.30
N ILE A 30 -6.71 -8.40 16.72
CA ILE A 30 -5.26 -8.50 16.47
C ILE A 30 -4.50 -8.70 17.78
N MET A 31 -4.81 -7.86 18.79
CA MET A 31 -4.10 -7.90 20.08
C MET A 31 -4.42 -9.16 20.87
N ALA A 32 -5.66 -9.65 20.82
CA ALA A 32 -6.07 -10.90 21.46
C ALA A 32 -5.43 -12.14 20.80
N ALA A 33 -5.37 -12.15 19.46
CA ALA A 33 -4.72 -13.22 18.68
C ALA A 33 -3.19 -13.21 18.82
N LYS A 34 -2.59 -12.11 19.29
CA LYS A 34 -1.13 -11.86 19.29
C LYS A 34 -0.49 -12.07 17.93
N LYS A 35 -1.22 -11.80 16.87
CA LYS A 35 -0.82 -12.01 15.49
C LYS A 35 -1.38 -10.90 14.60
N ILE A 36 -0.57 -10.46 13.63
CA ILE A 36 -0.98 -9.47 12.63
C ILE A 36 -0.66 -9.99 11.22
N ARG A 37 -1.65 -9.89 10.31
CA ARG A 37 -1.51 -10.26 8.91
C ARG A 37 -1.27 -8.99 8.10
N ILE A 38 -0.07 -8.87 7.52
CA ILE A 38 0.34 -7.67 6.77
C ILE A 38 0.48 -8.01 5.29
N SER A 39 -0.33 -7.36 4.46
CA SER A 39 -0.24 -7.49 3.01
C SER A 39 0.94 -6.68 2.49
N THR A 40 1.92 -7.37 1.88
CA THR A 40 3.17 -6.79 1.37
C THR A 40 3.52 -7.41 0.02
N ASP A 41 3.88 -6.58 -0.95
CA ASP A 41 4.34 -7.00 -2.26
C ASP A 41 5.85 -7.27 -2.22
N LEU A 42 6.25 -8.49 -2.54
CA LEU A 42 7.65 -8.91 -2.53
C LEU A 42 8.29 -8.89 -3.93
N ALA A 43 7.67 -8.17 -4.88
CA ALA A 43 8.17 -8.01 -6.24
C ALA A 43 8.44 -6.54 -6.62
N ILE A 44 8.53 -5.64 -5.63
CA ILE A 44 8.75 -4.19 -5.79
C ILE A 44 10.03 -3.71 -5.09
N PRO A 45 11.22 -4.14 -5.54
CA PRO A 45 12.47 -3.70 -4.93
C PRO A 45 12.63 -2.17 -5.03
N PRO A 46 13.25 -1.51 -4.06
CA PRO A 46 13.83 -2.07 -2.84
C PRO A 46 12.85 -2.13 -1.66
N SER A 47 11.55 -1.85 -1.89
CA SER A 47 10.55 -1.77 -0.81
C SER A 47 10.12 -3.16 -0.31
N GLY A 48 9.92 -4.10 -1.23
CA GLY A 48 9.62 -5.50 -0.92
C GLY A 48 10.26 -6.43 -1.94
N MET A 49 11.00 -7.42 -1.47
CA MET A 49 11.67 -8.42 -2.28
C MET A 49 12.02 -9.64 -1.42
N VAL A 50 12.56 -10.68 -2.04
CA VAL A 50 13.17 -11.81 -1.33
C VAL A 50 14.69 -11.79 -1.55
N ASP A 51 15.43 -12.15 -0.53
CA ASP A 51 16.90 -12.31 -0.60
C ASP A 51 17.29 -13.67 -1.21
N SER A 52 18.59 -13.96 -1.28
CA SER A 52 19.11 -15.22 -1.81
C SER A 52 18.70 -16.45 -0.99
N ALA A 53 18.29 -16.27 0.26
CA ALA A 53 17.76 -17.31 1.14
C ALA A 53 16.23 -17.39 1.11
N MET A 54 15.58 -16.73 0.14
CA MET A 54 14.11 -16.63 0.01
C MET A 54 13.41 -15.96 1.20
N LYS A 55 14.12 -15.15 1.97
CA LYS A 55 13.53 -14.40 3.09
C LYS A 55 13.04 -13.05 2.59
N PRO A 56 11.85 -12.61 3.06
CA PRO A 56 11.36 -11.27 2.79
C PRO A 56 12.31 -10.20 3.35
N VAL A 57 12.68 -9.22 2.51
CA VAL A 57 13.50 -8.06 2.84
C VAL A 57 12.99 -6.83 2.08
N GLY A 58 13.35 -5.63 2.53
CA GLY A 58 12.95 -4.39 1.91
C GLY A 58 12.41 -3.38 2.91
N SER A 59 12.24 -2.12 2.50
CA SER A 59 11.80 -1.07 3.43
C SER A 59 10.40 -1.32 3.99
N ASP A 60 9.44 -1.78 3.19
CA ASP A 60 8.10 -2.12 3.65
C ASP A 60 8.11 -3.37 4.54
N VAL A 61 8.95 -4.35 4.20
CA VAL A 61 9.14 -5.58 4.99
C VAL A 61 9.71 -5.26 6.37
N GLU A 62 10.80 -4.46 6.45
CA GLU A 62 11.38 -4.09 7.73
C GLU A 62 10.46 -3.17 8.55
N THR A 63 9.69 -2.31 7.89
CA THR A 63 8.65 -1.50 8.56
C THR A 63 7.58 -2.39 9.19
N ALA A 64 7.11 -3.43 8.47
CA ALA A 64 6.16 -4.41 8.98
C ALA A 64 6.74 -5.22 10.16
N GLN A 65 8.00 -5.66 10.05
CA GLN A 65 8.71 -6.37 11.11
C GLN A 65 8.90 -5.51 12.36
N LEU A 66 9.26 -4.22 12.19
CA LEU A 66 9.39 -3.27 13.29
C LEU A 66 8.05 -3.07 14.01
N LEU A 67 6.96 -2.89 13.26
CA LEU A 67 5.62 -2.71 13.82
C LEU A 67 5.20 -3.95 14.63
N ALA A 68 5.31 -5.13 14.07
CA ALA A 68 4.95 -6.36 14.75
C ALA A 68 5.79 -6.58 16.04
N LYS A 69 7.09 -6.31 15.96
CA LYS A 69 8.00 -6.37 17.11
C LYS A 69 7.61 -5.39 18.22
N ASP A 70 7.36 -4.12 17.87
CA ASP A 70 7.03 -3.07 18.83
C ASP A 70 5.67 -3.33 19.52
N TRP A 71 4.74 -4.02 18.83
CA TRP A 71 3.44 -4.41 19.39
C TRP A 71 3.44 -5.79 20.04
N GLY A 72 4.55 -6.55 20.00
CA GLY A 72 4.67 -7.88 20.57
C GLY A 72 3.80 -8.92 19.86
N LEU A 73 3.66 -8.80 18.54
CA LEU A 73 2.81 -9.65 17.70
C LEU A 73 3.64 -10.58 16.82
N GLU A 74 3.11 -11.78 16.56
CA GLU A 74 3.56 -12.63 15.47
C GLU A 74 3.19 -11.97 14.12
N LEU A 75 4.13 -11.91 13.17
CA LEU A 75 3.92 -11.37 11.85
C LEU A 75 3.66 -12.47 10.83
N GLU A 76 2.53 -12.35 10.12
CA GLU A 76 2.26 -13.13 8.92
C GLU A 76 2.24 -12.23 7.69
N PHE A 77 3.10 -12.49 6.72
CA PHE A 77 3.07 -11.81 5.43
C PHE A 77 2.01 -12.42 4.51
N ILE A 78 1.11 -11.56 4.00
CA ILE A 78 0.15 -11.90 2.96
C ILE A 78 0.67 -11.33 1.64
N GLN A 79 1.10 -12.23 0.73
CA GLN A 79 1.56 -11.83 -0.60
C GLN A 79 0.50 -11.02 -1.33
N THR A 80 0.92 -9.93 -1.97
CA THR A 80 0.03 -9.03 -2.72
C THR A 80 0.68 -8.54 -4.02
N THR A 81 -0.12 -7.87 -4.84
CA THR A 81 0.29 -7.10 -6.01
C THR A 81 -0.42 -5.74 -5.99
N GLY A 82 -0.10 -4.85 -6.91
CA GLY A 82 -0.79 -3.56 -7.06
C GLY A 82 -2.32 -3.67 -7.06
N ALA A 83 -2.86 -4.69 -7.73
CA ALA A 83 -4.30 -4.91 -7.87
C ALA A 83 -4.97 -5.54 -6.63
N THR A 84 -4.24 -6.29 -5.80
CA THR A 84 -4.82 -7.09 -4.71
C THR A 84 -4.68 -6.46 -3.32
N ARG A 85 -3.93 -5.36 -3.16
CA ARG A 85 -3.72 -4.65 -1.88
C ARG A 85 -5.04 -4.30 -1.18
N ILE A 86 -5.91 -3.55 -1.86
CA ILE A 86 -7.21 -3.13 -1.32
C ILE A 86 -8.18 -4.30 -1.16
N PRO A 87 -8.36 -5.20 -2.15
CA PRO A 87 -9.15 -6.41 -1.98
C PRO A 87 -8.75 -7.25 -0.76
N ASN A 88 -7.46 -7.40 -0.44
CA ASN A 88 -7.01 -8.15 0.73
C ASN A 88 -7.54 -7.56 2.06
N LEU A 89 -7.67 -6.21 2.17
CA LEU A 89 -8.30 -5.56 3.32
C LEU A 89 -9.81 -5.80 3.35
N GLN A 90 -10.47 -5.58 2.20
CA GLN A 90 -11.94 -5.65 2.11
C GLN A 90 -12.47 -7.05 2.40
N THR A 91 -11.71 -8.08 2.04
CA THR A 91 -12.06 -9.51 2.26
C THR A 91 -11.53 -10.08 3.57
N ASN A 92 -10.91 -9.25 4.44
CA ASN A 92 -10.27 -9.66 5.68
C ASN A 92 -9.17 -10.73 5.51
N LYS A 93 -8.54 -10.79 4.34
CA LYS A 93 -7.38 -11.64 4.10
C LYS A 93 -6.13 -11.09 4.78
N ALA A 94 -6.03 -9.76 4.89
CA ALA A 94 -5.01 -9.06 5.65
C ALA A 94 -5.67 -8.07 6.62
N ASP A 95 -4.99 -7.78 7.73
CA ASP A 95 -5.43 -6.81 8.72
C ASP A 95 -5.04 -5.39 8.32
N ILE A 96 -3.83 -5.24 7.78
CA ILE A 96 -3.30 -3.98 7.24
C ILE A 96 -2.48 -4.22 5.96
N VAL A 97 -2.22 -3.14 5.23
CA VAL A 97 -1.31 -3.14 4.05
C VAL A 97 -0.13 -2.22 4.33
N ILE A 98 1.08 -2.77 4.26
CA ILE A 98 2.35 -2.02 4.18
C ILE A 98 3.02 -2.46 2.89
N SER A 99 2.84 -1.69 1.81
CA SER A 99 3.24 -2.11 0.47
C SER A 99 3.25 -0.94 -0.51
N THR A 100 4.09 0.08 -0.28
CA THR A 100 4.14 1.30 -1.12
C THR A 100 2.75 1.84 -1.48
N LEU A 101 1.82 1.81 -0.52
CA LEU A 101 0.43 2.16 -0.77
C LEU A 101 0.25 3.68 -0.75
N SER A 102 0.24 4.28 -1.95
CA SER A 102 0.02 5.73 -2.11
C SER A 102 -1.34 6.15 -1.56
N VAL A 103 -1.35 7.19 -0.75
CA VAL A 103 -2.58 7.83 -0.26
C VAL A 103 -3.19 8.62 -1.41
N THR A 104 -4.42 8.28 -1.78
CA THR A 104 -5.19 9.03 -2.79
C THR A 104 -6.65 9.19 -2.37
N PRO A 105 -7.33 10.27 -2.84
CA PRO A 105 -8.75 10.48 -2.53
C PRO A 105 -9.65 9.30 -2.97
N GLU A 106 -9.34 8.67 -4.10
CA GLU A 106 -10.11 7.53 -4.62
C GLU A 106 -10.00 6.33 -3.69
N ARG A 107 -8.79 5.99 -3.26
CA ARG A 107 -8.55 4.89 -2.31
C ARG A 107 -9.15 5.18 -0.94
N ALA A 108 -9.07 6.43 -0.46
CA ALA A 108 -9.65 6.86 0.81
C ALA A 108 -11.18 6.74 0.88
N LYS A 109 -11.87 6.62 -0.26
CA LYS A 109 -13.31 6.30 -0.29
C LYS A 109 -13.62 4.89 0.18
N VAL A 110 -12.71 3.94 -0.02
CA VAL A 110 -12.94 2.50 0.16
C VAL A 110 -12.11 1.84 1.27
N ILE A 111 -11.03 2.48 1.69
CA ILE A 111 -10.18 2.08 2.83
C ILE A 111 -9.84 3.31 3.68
N ASP A 112 -9.36 3.09 4.90
CA ASP A 112 -8.74 4.13 5.73
C ASP A 112 -7.21 4.03 5.64
N PHE A 113 -6.54 5.14 5.93
CA PHE A 113 -5.08 5.25 5.92
C PHE A 113 -4.57 5.75 7.27
N SER A 114 -3.39 5.29 7.64
CA SER A 114 -2.59 5.96 8.66
C SER A 114 -2.05 7.32 8.17
N ALA A 115 -1.42 8.08 9.06
CA ALA A 115 -0.48 9.12 8.70
C ALA A 115 0.63 8.55 7.78
N PRO A 116 1.25 9.38 6.94
CA PRO A 116 2.34 8.93 6.08
C PRO A 116 3.55 8.41 6.86
N TYR A 117 4.11 7.26 6.42
CA TYR A 117 5.35 6.69 6.96
C TYR A 117 6.53 6.81 6.01
N ALA A 118 6.27 7.06 4.71
CA ALA A 118 7.27 7.22 3.66
C ALA A 118 6.69 8.01 2.48
N ALA A 119 7.50 8.29 1.47
CA ALA A 119 7.09 8.91 0.23
C ALA A 119 7.66 8.18 -0.99
N LEU A 120 7.00 8.32 -2.14
CA LEU A 120 7.35 7.66 -3.39
C LEU A 120 7.24 8.62 -4.56
N GLN A 121 8.31 8.75 -5.36
CA GLN A 121 8.24 9.41 -6.65
C GLN A 121 7.71 8.44 -7.71
N SER A 122 6.58 8.79 -8.32
CA SER A 122 5.95 8.09 -9.42
C SER A 122 6.38 8.75 -10.73
N VAL A 123 6.93 7.96 -11.66
CA VAL A 123 7.55 8.47 -12.89
C VAL A 123 7.18 7.60 -14.11
N VAL A 124 7.30 8.17 -15.29
CA VAL A 124 7.56 7.39 -16.50
C VAL A 124 9.08 7.28 -16.62
N GLY A 125 9.59 6.06 -16.60
CA GLY A 125 10.98 5.74 -16.91
C GLY A 125 11.11 5.20 -18.31
N GLY A 126 12.32 5.29 -18.87
CA GLY A 126 12.59 4.75 -20.20
C GLY A 126 14.08 4.52 -20.44
N LEU A 127 14.40 3.92 -21.58
CA LEU A 127 15.79 3.74 -21.99
C LEU A 127 16.55 5.07 -21.92
N LYS A 128 17.73 5.04 -21.32
CA LYS A 128 18.57 6.22 -21.15
C LYS A 128 18.92 6.90 -22.48
N THR A 129 19.01 6.12 -23.55
CA THR A 129 19.32 6.60 -24.91
C THR A 129 18.17 7.37 -25.57
N LEU A 130 16.94 7.29 -25.04
CA LEU A 130 15.79 8.00 -25.59
C LEU A 130 15.69 9.39 -24.95
N ASP A 131 15.69 10.44 -25.76
CA ASP A 131 15.50 11.81 -25.30
C ASP A 131 14.00 12.10 -25.12
N VAL A 132 13.52 11.94 -23.89
CA VAL A 132 12.14 12.19 -23.46
C VAL A 132 12.21 13.10 -22.24
N LYS A 133 11.59 14.28 -22.32
CA LYS A 133 11.59 15.31 -21.26
C LYS A 133 10.17 15.70 -20.82
N SER A 134 9.18 15.36 -21.64
CA SER A 134 7.80 15.77 -21.43
C SER A 134 6.81 14.66 -21.83
N TRP A 135 5.53 14.86 -21.49
CA TRP A 135 4.46 13.99 -21.94
C TRP A 135 4.27 13.99 -23.46
N ASP A 136 4.59 15.10 -24.12
CA ASP A 136 4.44 15.22 -25.58
C ASP A 136 5.43 14.32 -26.32
N ASP A 137 6.61 14.08 -25.76
CA ASP A 137 7.63 13.18 -26.31
C ASP A 137 7.21 11.70 -26.25
N LEU A 138 6.19 11.40 -25.45
CA LEU A 138 5.64 10.05 -25.30
C LEU A 138 4.53 9.73 -26.32
N LYS A 139 4.10 10.70 -27.15
CA LYS A 139 3.09 10.47 -28.19
C LYS A 139 3.53 9.35 -29.15
N GLY A 140 2.60 8.45 -29.47
CA GLY A 140 2.86 7.27 -30.30
C GLY A 140 3.66 6.16 -29.61
N LYS A 141 4.13 6.35 -28.38
CA LYS A 141 4.87 5.32 -27.61
C LYS A 141 3.92 4.39 -26.87
N THR A 142 4.43 3.25 -26.47
CA THR A 142 3.74 2.32 -25.55
C THR A 142 4.41 2.35 -24.20
N ILE A 143 3.64 2.59 -23.14
CA ILE A 143 4.13 2.65 -21.76
C ILE A 143 3.60 1.45 -21.00
N ALA A 144 4.50 0.62 -20.49
CA ALA A 144 4.17 -0.52 -19.64
C ALA A 144 3.83 -0.06 -18.22
N VAL A 145 2.84 -0.69 -17.59
CA VAL A 145 2.41 -0.37 -16.23
C VAL A 145 1.80 -1.59 -15.54
N SER A 146 1.97 -1.71 -14.23
CA SER A 146 1.28 -2.72 -13.42
C SER A 146 -0.16 -2.29 -13.13
N ARG A 147 -1.10 -3.24 -13.28
CA ARG A 147 -2.54 -3.01 -13.00
C ARG A 147 -2.79 -2.57 -11.56
N GLY A 148 -3.79 -1.70 -11.36
CA GLY A 148 -4.26 -1.27 -10.04
C GLY A 148 -3.31 -0.35 -9.28
N THR A 149 -2.23 0.10 -9.92
CA THR A 149 -1.32 1.10 -9.36
C THR A 149 -1.83 2.53 -9.60
N THR A 150 -1.28 3.50 -8.87
CA THR A 150 -1.55 4.92 -9.13
C THR A 150 -1.03 5.36 -10.49
N GLN A 151 0.03 4.72 -10.97
CA GLN A 151 0.58 4.95 -12.31
C GLN A 151 -0.39 4.49 -13.41
N ASP A 152 -1.04 3.32 -13.25
CA ASP A 152 -2.06 2.85 -14.18
C ASP A 152 -3.24 3.83 -14.25
N THR A 153 -3.69 4.32 -13.09
CA THR A 153 -4.75 5.34 -13.04
C THR A 153 -4.32 6.63 -13.73
N ALA A 154 -3.10 7.12 -13.46
CA ALA A 154 -2.57 8.35 -14.06
C ALA A 154 -2.44 8.24 -15.59
N LEU A 155 -1.88 7.13 -16.09
CA LEU A 155 -1.77 6.89 -17.54
C LEU A 155 -3.15 6.76 -18.19
N THR A 156 -4.10 6.06 -17.53
CA THR A 156 -5.46 5.91 -18.06
C THR A 156 -6.15 7.25 -18.22
N ASN A 157 -6.07 8.12 -17.21
CA ASN A 157 -6.67 9.45 -17.27
C ASN A 157 -6.00 10.30 -18.35
N LYS A 158 -4.66 10.33 -18.37
CA LYS A 158 -3.91 11.11 -19.36
C LYS A 158 -4.15 10.64 -20.80
N ALA A 159 -4.29 9.32 -21.02
CA ALA A 159 -4.62 8.78 -22.35
C ALA A 159 -6.01 9.21 -22.81
N LYS A 160 -7.01 9.24 -21.91
CA LYS A 160 -8.36 9.74 -22.18
C LYS A 160 -8.36 11.23 -22.52
N ASP A 161 -7.49 12.01 -21.88
CA ASP A 161 -7.34 13.45 -22.08
C ASP A 161 -6.48 13.82 -23.32
N GLY A 162 -6.28 12.87 -24.23
CA GLY A 162 -5.56 13.10 -25.48
C GLY A 162 -4.04 12.93 -25.37
N GLY A 163 -3.55 12.14 -24.43
CA GLY A 163 -2.12 11.88 -24.20
C GLY A 163 -1.37 11.28 -25.39
N GLY A 164 -2.08 10.64 -26.33
CA GLY A 164 -1.53 10.19 -27.61
C GLY A 164 -0.57 8.99 -27.52
N PHE A 165 -0.48 8.31 -26.37
CA PHE A 165 0.33 7.11 -26.14
C PHE A 165 -0.54 5.88 -25.85
N ASN A 166 0.03 4.69 -25.98
CA ASN A 166 -0.62 3.43 -25.65
C ASN A 166 -0.22 2.97 -24.24
N VAL A 167 -1.13 2.27 -23.55
CA VAL A 167 -0.88 1.70 -22.20
C VAL A 167 -0.89 0.17 -22.27
N ALA A 168 0.28 -0.45 -22.05
CA ALA A 168 0.41 -1.90 -21.94
C ALA A 168 0.37 -2.31 -20.46
N ARG A 169 -0.66 -3.05 -20.06
CA ARG A 169 -0.90 -3.43 -18.66
C ARG A 169 -0.40 -4.82 -18.37
N TYR A 170 0.45 -4.93 -17.36
CA TYR A 170 0.97 -6.16 -16.77
C TYR A 170 0.23 -6.47 -15.48
N ASP A 171 0.16 -7.73 -15.09
CA ASP A 171 -0.59 -8.16 -13.92
C ASP A 171 0.11 -7.78 -12.61
N ASP A 172 1.45 -7.66 -12.63
CA ASP A 172 2.27 -7.24 -11.50
C ASP A 172 3.55 -6.51 -11.94
N ASP A 173 4.28 -5.96 -10.95
CA ASP A 173 5.53 -5.24 -11.19
C ASP A 173 6.66 -6.17 -11.67
N ALA A 174 6.68 -7.44 -11.25
CA ALA A 174 7.73 -8.38 -11.66
C ALA A 174 7.67 -8.67 -13.16
N THR A 175 6.48 -8.91 -13.70
CA THR A 175 6.26 -9.16 -15.13
C THR A 175 6.54 -7.90 -15.96
N MET A 176 6.12 -6.72 -15.48
CA MET A 176 6.44 -5.44 -16.13
C MET A 176 7.96 -5.19 -16.15
N VAL A 177 8.67 -5.38 -15.04
CA VAL A 177 10.13 -5.24 -14.96
C VAL A 177 10.82 -6.23 -15.89
N THR A 178 10.34 -7.48 -15.96
CA THR A 178 10.88 -8.49 -16.87
C THR A 178 10.73 -8.06 -18.33
N ALA A 179 9.59 -7.48 -18.72
CA ALA A 179 9.38 -6.96 -20.06
C ALA A 179 10.36 -5.81 -20.40
N ALA A 180 10.63 -4.92 -19.45
CA ALA A 180 11.60 -3.83 -19.64
C ALA A 180 13.04 -4.36 -19.76
N VAL A 181 13.45 -5.28 -18.87
CA VAL A 181 14.79 -5.88 -18.87
C VAL A 181 15.04 -6.68 -20.13
N SER A 182 14.04 -7.44 -20.63
CA SER A 182 14.17 -8.26 -21.87
C SER A 182 14.06 -7.45 -23.16
N GLY A 183 13.69 -6.17 -23.10
CA GLY A 183 13.55 -5.32 -24.30
C GLY A 183 12.16 -5.36 -24.94
N GLN A 184 11.17 -5.92 -24.29
CA GLN A 184 9.78 -5.90 -24.73
C GLN A 184 9.08 -4.57 -24.42
N ALA A 185 9.61 -3.80 -23.45
CA ALA A 185 9.13 -2.47 -23.11
C ALA A 185 10.31 -1.49 -23.05
N ASP A 186 10.17 -0.35 -23.74
CA ASP A 186 11.14 0.76 -23.72
C ASP A 186 10.75 1.84 -22.71
N PHE A 187 9.49 1.87 -22.31
CA PHE A 187 8.96 2.78 -21.29
C PHE A 187 8.14 2.04 -20.25
N VAL A 188 8.29 2.44 -18.99
CA VAL A 188 7.53 1.92 -17.85
C VAL A 188 7.01 3.06 -17.01
N ALA A 189 5.79 2.93 -16.47
CA ALA A 189 5.29 3.85 -15.45
C ALA A 189 5.31 3.13 -14.10
N THR A 190 6.18 3.57 -13.20
CA THR A 190 6.40 2.95 -11.89
C THR A 190 7.09 3.93 -10.93
N SER A 191 7.68 3.45 -9.83
CA SER A 191 8.51 4.29 -8.97
C SER A 191 9.89 4.58 -9.58
N ALA A 192 10.46 5.73 -9.26
CA ALA A 192 11.83 6.07 -9.69
C ALA A 192 12.85 5.01 -9.24
N THR A 193 12.64 4.41 -8.06
CA THR A 193 13.53 3.35 -7.54
C THR A 193 13.46 2.06 -8.38
N ILE A 194 12.28 1.65 -8.84
CA ILE A 194 12.13 0.49 -9.73
C ILE A 194 12.76 0.79 -11.10
N VAL A 195 12.59 1.99 -11.65
CA VAL A 195 13.25 2.40 -12.91
C VAL A 195 14.76 2.24 -12.79
N ASN A 196 15.37 2.72 -11.71
CA ASN A 196 16.81 2.56 -11.47
C ASN A 196 17.22 1.09 -11.36
N GLN A 197 16.40 0.24 -10.72
CA GLN A 197 16.66 -1.20 -10.61
C GLN A 197 16.59 -1.93 -11.96
N ILE A 198 15.73 -1.50 -12.87
CA ILE A 198 15.71 -2.04 -14.26
C ILE A 198 17.07 -1.81 -14.92
N GLY A 199 17.63 -0.59 -14.82
CA GLY A 199 18.95 -0.27 -15.36
C GLY A 199 20.09 -1.09 -14.74
N VAL A 200 20.01 -1.39 -13.44
CA VAL A 200 20.97 -2.25 -12.74
C VAL A 200 20.90 -3.70 -13.22
N LYS A 201 19.68 -4.23 -13.43
CA LYS A 201 19.47 -5.62 -13.90
C LYS A 201 19.93 -5.87 -15.32
N ASN A 202 19.91 -4.84 -16.19
CA ASN A 202 20.42 -4.93 -17.55
C ASN A 202 21.24 -3.68 -17.91
N PRO A 203 22.54 -3.65 -17.57
CA PRO A 203 23.42 -2.51 -17.88
C PRO A 203 23.56 -2.21 -19.37
N ALA A 204 23.29 -3.17 -20.25
CA ALA A 204 23.30 -2.96 -21.70
C ALA A 204 22.07 -2.17 -22.20
N ARG A 205 21.00 -2.14 -21.39
CA ARG A 205 19.77 -1.38 -21.63
C ARG A 205 19.44 -0.51 -20.41
N PRO A 206 20.27 0.51 -20.09
CA PRO A 206 20.07 1.31 -18.89
C PRO A 206 18.79 2.12 -19.01
N PHE A 207 18.03 2.14 -17.92
CA PHE A 207 16.84 2.96 -17.75
C PHE A 207 17.12 4.11 -16.79
N ASP A 208 16.44 5.22 -16.99
CA ASP A 208 16.38 6.33 -16.04
C ASP A 208 14.96 6.94 -15.98
N PRO A 209 14.62 7.67 -14.90
CA PRO A 209 13.39 8.45 -14.84
C PRO A 209 13.38 9.53 -15.93
N LYS A 210 12.27 9.64 -16.67
CA LYS A 210 12.08 10.60 -17.76
C LYS A 210 11.09 11.71 -17.39
N VAL A 211 9.87 11.33 -17.03
CA VAL A 211 8.79 12.27 -16.72
C VAL A 211 8.26 11.99 -15.33
N LEU A 212 8.27 13.00 -14.46
CA LEU A 212 7.62 12.92 -13.16
C LEU A 212 6.10 12.88 -13.35
N ILE A 213 5.45 11.87 -12.81
CA ILE A 213 3.98 11.83 -12.71
C ILE A 213 3.57 12.66 -11.49
N THR A 214 4.03 12.25 -10.30
CA THR A 214 3.84 12.97 -9.04
C THR A 214 4.66 12.32 -7.91
N THR A 215 4.66 12.96 -6.75
CA THR A 215 5.16 12.34 -5.51
C THR A 215 3.95 12.01 -4.63
N PHE A 216 3.89 10.78 -4.14
CA PHE A 216 2.85 10.31 -3.23
C PHE A 216 3.40 10.11 -1.83
N ASP A 217 2.61 10.49 -0.83
CA ASP A 217 2.75 9.98 0.51
C ASP A 217 2.31 8.52 0.58
N LEU A 218 3.06 7.70 1.31
CA LEU A 218 2.74 6.30 1.55
C LEU A 218 2.13 6.14 2.95
N GLY A 219 0.91 5.60 3.00
CA GLY A 219 0.20 5.31 4.25
C GLY A 219 0.01 3.80 4.44
N ILE A 220 -0.11 3.39 5.69
CA ILE A 220 -0.56 2.03 6.03
C ILE A 220 -2.05 1.95 5.75
N GLY A 221 -2.44 1.03 4.87
CA GLY A 221 -3.86 0.81 4.54
C GLY A 221 -4.55 -0.02 5.61
N VAL A 222 -5.77 0.38 5.96
CA VAL A 222 -6.63 -0.29 6.93
C VAL A 222 -8.03 -0.44 6.35
N LYS A 223 -8.75 -1.50 6.69
CA LYS A 223 -10.15 -1.64 6.30
C LYS A 223 -10.95 -0.42 6.76
N LYS A 224 -11.94 -0.01 5.97
CA LYS A 224 -12.79 1.14 6.29
C LYS A 224 -13.55 0.94 7.60
N GLY A 225 -13.49 1.96 8.47
CA GLY A 225 -14.26 2.00 9.71
C GLY A 225 -13.55 1.38 10.93
N GLU A 226 -12.21 1.37 10.94
CA GLU A 226 -11.38 0.89 12.04
C GLU A 226 -10.56 2.06 12.69
N PRO A 227 -11.21 3.08 13.28
CA PRO A 227 -10.53 4.31 13.73
C PRO A 227 -9.54 4.07 14.87
N ARG A 228 -9.78 3.08 15.75
CA ARG A 228 -8.84 2.76 16.84
C ARG A 228 -7.55 2.18 16.31
N LEU A 229 -7.61 1.31 15.31
CA LEU A 229 -6.42 0.77 14.66
C LEU A 229 -5.64 1.87 13.95
N VAL A 230 -6.32 2.76 13.21
CA VAL A 230 -5.69 3.93 12.56
C VAL A 230 -5.00 4.83 13.59
N ALA A 231 -5.66 5.14 14.72
CA ALA A 231 -5.07 5.95 15.78
C ALA A 231 -3.79 5.31 16.36
N LYS A 232 -3.84 4.00 16.67
CA LYS A 232 -2.68 3.26 17.19
C LYS A 232 -1.52 3.21 16.18
N LEU A 233 -1.82 3.06 14.88
CA LEU A 233 -0.82 3.15 13.82
C LEU A 233 -0.19 4.55 13.74
N ASN A 234 -0.99 5.60 13.86
CA ASN A 234 -0.51 6.98 13.82
C ASN A 234 0.43 7.30 15.00
N GLU A 235 0.08 6.85 16.21
CA GLU A 235 0.95 6.96 17.39
C GLU A 235 2.28 6.23 17.16
N TRP A 236 2.24 5.01 16.62
CA TRP A 236 3.42 4.23 16.32
C TRP A 236 4.30 4.89 15.25
N ILE A 237 3.70 5.40 14.16
CA ILE A 237 4.43 6.12 13.09
C ILE A 237 5.10 7.37 13.68
N ALA A 238 4.37 8.19 14.43
CA ALA A 238 4.91 9.41 15.03
C ALA A 238 6.12 9.11 15.95
N ALA A 239 6.02 8.08 16.78
CA ALA A 239 7.10 7.64 17.65
C ALA A 239 8.33 7.17 16.85
N ASN A 240 8.14 6.42 15.76
CA ASN A 240 9.22 5.86 14.96
C ASN A 240 9.80 6.82 13.90
N LEU A 241 9.08 7.87 13.54
CA LEU A 241 9.66 9.02 12.84
C LEU A 241 10.52 9.84 13.78
N LYS A 242 10.01 10.17 14.99
CA LYS A 242 10.73 10.95 15.99
C LYS A 242 12.03 10.29 16.49
N ASN A 243 12.03 8.95 16.67
CA ASN A 243 13.23 8.23 17.10
C ASN A 243 14.18 7.84 15.94
N GLY A 244 13.82 8.17 14.70
CA GLY A 244 14.62 7.98 13.50
C GLY A 244 14.57 6.59 12.88
N LYS A 245 13.92 5.59 13.49
CA LYS A 245 13.93 4.19 12.98
C LYS A 245 13.31 4.07 11.59
N LEU A 246 12.19 4.76 11.30
CA LEU A 246 11.61 4.74 9.96
C LEU A 246 12.52 5.40 8.94
N ASN A 247 13.23 6.48 9.31
CA ASN A 247 14.23 7.11 8.44
C ASN A 247 15.44 6.19 8.19
N GLU A 248 15.92 5.48 9.19
CA GLU A 248 17.03 4.51 9.06
C GLU A 248 16.65 3.39 8.08
N ILE A 249 15.45 2.81 8.22
CA ILE A 249 14.94 1.80 7.29
C ILE A 249 14.86 2.38 5.89
N TYR A 250 14.23 3.54 5.73
CA TYR A 250 14.08 4.17 4.42
C TYR A 250 15.45 4.43 3.77
N LYS A 251 16.38 5.04 4.50
CA LYS A 251 17.73 5.35 4.03
C LYS A 251 18.51 4.10 3.61
N LYS A 252 18.40 3.02 4.38
CA LYS A 252 19.06 1.73 4.10
C LYS A 252 18.70 1.21 2.71
N TYR A 253 17.44 1.32 2.31
CA TYR A 253 16.93 0.74 1.07
C TYR A 253 16.87 1.72 -0.10
N HIS A 254 16.64 3.01 0.17
CA HIS A 254 16.47 4.01 -0.88
C HIS A 254 17.70 4.91 -1.06
N GLY A 255 18.72 4.80 -0.20
CA GLY A 255 19.96 5.57 -0.28
C GLY A 255 19.84 7.05 0.10
N THR A 256 18.65 7.50 0.48
CA THR A 256 18.35 8.89 0.85
C THR A 256 17.51 8.93 2.12
N ASP A 257 17.53 10.05 2.83
CA ASP A 257 16.64 10.26 3.96
C ASP A 257 15.19 10.44 3.48
N LEU A 258 14.22 10.17 4.39
CA LEU A 258 12.84 10.58 4.20
C LEU A 258 12.74 12.09 3.93
N PRO A 259 11.70 12.58 3.23
CA PRO A 259 11.45 14.01 3.08
C PRO A 259 11.51 14.77 4.40
N ALA A 260 12.04 16.01 4.38
CA ALA A 260 12.27 16.77 5.61
C ALA A 260 11.00 16.99 6.44
N ASN A 261 9.87 17.18 5.79
CA ASN A 261 8.56 17.33 6.44
C ASN A 261 8.03 16.06 7.15
N MET A 262 8.67 14.91 6.94
CA MET A 262 8.35 13.65 7.63
C MET A 262 9.31 13.36 8.79
N ARG A 263 10.40 14.15 8.93
CA ARG A 263 11.47 13.93 9.93
C ARG A 263 11.42 14.93 11.08
N SER A 264 10.43 15.83 11.07
CA SER A 264 10.26 16.89 12.09
C SER A 264 9.41 16.46 13.26
#